data_9a344f422d806a17304f56484ab87c99
#
_entry.id   9a344f422d806a17304f56484ab87c99
#
_cell.length_a   1.000
_cell.length_b   1.000
_cell.length_c   1.000
_cell.angle_alpha   90.00
_cell.angle_beta   90.00
_cell.angle_gamma   90.00
#
_symmetry.space_group_name_H-M   'P 1'
#
loop_
_entity.id
_entity.type
_entity.pdbx_description
1 polymer ?
#
loop_
_entity_poly.entity_id
_entity_poly.type
_entity_poly.pdbx_seq_one_letter_code
_entity_poly.pdbx_strand_id
1 'polypeptide(L)'
;MTLETTKSESFYDRPNLTKGVIEIGAGIPFGMEPVSNPSVGIGGVYGTWGESFSNDNLHFFIEERLGHPLPIEEKLNLSDLGFRSRHHIPLNLTPQEHAKLEIEVGAKFLSEAIKACNWNPSEVAGVLIGMSAPLSPDYLDQISRAAGIPDSALKVATHKACDGSTSSLHLALNPTLPENLQLNQNIAESLYGKKVLVGGIEGLSRFVGSSHDANALQLFGNAAGVVGVIPGKTMRFIAGKSHEAFDEDGVLQVQMYYPHSKQKADGYNVDVTEPSANNIRVAGLMHEPHDGSSIAMAGPMGMVKLFVRTGVQVVRDVYAAYQTRLEELGMAGKSFAVAIVHHANYKINKLKEKHLQNDGIVLPMPWLLSDFGNVSAASNMIAFLRELPRLQPLDHILIDGFGAGTYYDTLAVELGG
;
A
#
# COMPACT_ATOMS: atom_id res chain seq x y z
N MET A 1 -15.51 25.19 -27.98
CA MET A 1 -14.56 24.12 -28.09
C MET A 1 -14.91 23.12 -26.99
N THR A 2 -15.83 22.21 -27.33
CA THR A 2 -16.35 21.19 -26.43
C THR A 2 -15.24 20.19 -26.20
N LEU A 3 -14.72 20.12 -24.98
CA LEU A 3 -13.88 19.03 -24.54
C LEU A 3 -14.73 17.76 -24.63
N GLU A 4 -14.50 16.97 -25.68
CA GLU A 4 -14.91 15.57 -25.68
C GLU A 4 -14.24 14.94 -24.47
N THR A 5 -15.06 14.68 -23.46
CA THR A 5 -14.73 13.72 -22.44
C THR A 5 -14.56 12.38 -23.18
N THR A 6 -13.31 12.05 -23.51
CA THR A 6 -12.97 10.66 -23.78
C THR A 6 -13.57 9.88 -22.65
N LYS A 7 -14.59 9.08 -22.97
CA LYS A 7 -15.12 8.08 -22.06
C LYS A 7 -13.91 7.31 -21.55
N SER A 8 -13.50 7.58 -20.34
CA SER A 8 -12.60 6.68 -19.64
C SER A 8 -13.31 5.34 -19.72
N GLU A 9 -12.80 4.44 -20.55
CA GLU A 9 -13.24 3.06 -20.55
C GLU A 9 -13.34 2.65 -19.11
N SER A 10 -14.50 2.18 -18.75
CA SER A 10 -14.88 2.05 -17.37
C SER A 10 -13.85 1.15 -16.66
N PHE A 11 -12.93 1.76 -15.92
CA PHE A 11 -12.12 1.05 -14.92
C PHE A 11 -12.99 0.24 -13.94
N TYR A 12 -14.27 0.19 -14.21
CA TYR A 12 -15.34 -0.34 -13.40
C TYR A 12 -15.88 -1.69 -13.90
N ASP A 13 -15.61 -2.07 -15.14
CA ASP A 13 -15.89 -3.40 -15.69
C ASP A 13 -14.70 -4.31 -15.46
N ARG A 14 -14.39 -4.53 -14.19
CA ARG A 14 -13.35 -5.46 -13.77
C ARG A 14 -13.94 -6.87 -13.65
N PRO A 15 -13.13 -7.91 -13.94
CA PRO A 15 -13.58 -9.28 -13.68
C PRO A 15 -14.00 -9.44 -12.21
N ASN A 16 -14.99 -10.29 -12.00
CA ASN A 16 -15.43 -10.57 -10.64
C ASN A 16 -14.32 -11.28 -9.89
N LEU A 17 -14.04 -10.78 -8.68
CA LEU A 17 -13.10 -11.43 -7.76
C LEU A 17 -13.52 -12.89 -7.52
N THR A 18 -12.55 -13.78 -7.47
CA THR A 18 -12.76 -15.17 -7.03
C THR A 18 -13.32 -15.14 -5.62
N LYS A 19 -14.55 -15.61 -5.46
CA LYS A 19 -15.27 -15.57 -4.18
C LYS A 19 -15.04 -16.83 -3.37
N GLY A 20 -15.00 -16.66 -2.07
CA GLY A 20 -14.92 -17.76 -1.10
C GLY A 20 -15.41 -17.31 0.27
N VAL A 21 -15.21 -18.18 1.26
CA VAL A 21 -15.55 -17.89 2.66
C VAL A 21 -14.37 -18.27 3.54
N ILE A 22 -14.05 -17.38 4.49
CA ILE A 22 -13.08 -17.67 5.56
C ILE A 22 -13.90 -17.93 6.83
N GLU A 23 -13.79 -19.13 7.36
CA GLU A 23 -14.55 -19.56 8.54
C GLU A 23 -13.76 -19.25 9.82
N ILE A 24 -14.33 -18.41 10.67
CA ILE A 24 -13.89 -18.16 12.05
C ILE A 24 -15.07 -18.28 13.01
N GLY A 25 -15.99 -19.20 12.73
CA GLY A 25 -17.24 -19.41 13.44
C GLY A 25 -18.45 -18.73 12.79
N ALA A 26 -18.29 -17.59 12.13
CA ALA A 26 -19.37 -16.85 11.49
C ALA A 26 -19.33 -16.84 9.95
N GLY A 27 -18.25 -17.36 9.35
CA GLY A 27 -18.02 -17.33 7.91
C GLY A 27 -17.87 -15.90 7.35
N ILE A 28 -16.64 -15.45 7.14
CA ILE A 28 -16.36 -14.12 6.59
C ILE A 28 -16.21 -14.22 5.08
N PRO A 29 -17.01 -13.48 4.28
CA PRO A 29 -16.84 -13.44 2.83
C PRO A 29 -15.45 -12.87 2.47
N PHE A 30 -14.82 -13.44 1.44
CA PHE A 30 -13.64 -12.86 0.84
C PHE A 30 -13.65 -13.03 -0.67
N GLY A 31 -12.94 -12.15 -1.37
CA GLY A 31 -12.75 -12.23 -2.80
C GLY A 31 -11.30 -11.95 -3.16
N MET A 32 -10.76 -12.76 -4.07
CA MET A 32 -9.40 -12.60 -4.59
C MET A 32 -9.41 -12.71 -6.11
N GLU A 33 -8.51 -11.97 -6.75
CA GLU A 33 -8.26 -12.04 -8.18
C GLU A 33 -6.77 -12.29 -8.41
N PRO A 34 -6.40 -13.50 -8.84
CA PRO A 34 -5.05 -13.78 -9.30
C PRO A 34 -4.79 -13.07 -10.64
N VAL A 35 -3.61 -12.49 -10.76
CA VAL A 35 -3.16 -11.79 -11.96
C VAL A 35 -1.77 -12.28 -12.33
N SER A 36 -1.51 -12.47 -13.61
CA SER A 36 -0.18 -12.75 -14.09
C SER A 36 0.09 -12.11 -15.45
N ASN A 37 1.32 -11.67 -15.65
CA ASN A 37 1.81 -11.24 -16.94
C ASN A 37 3.11 -12.00 -17.25
N PRO A 38 3.02 -13.13 -17.96
CA PRO A 38 4.18 -13.96 -18.27
C PRO A 38 5.25 -13.23 -19.10
N SER A 39 4.87 -12.22 -19.88
CA SER A 39 5.82 -11.47 -20.72
C SER A 39 6.81 -10.65 -19.89
N VAL A 40 6.37 -10.13 -18.73
CA VAL A 40 7.25 -9.42 -17.79
C VAL A 40 7.70 -10.31 -16.63
N GLY A 41 7.19 -11.53 -16.55
CA GLY A 41 7.55 -12.50 -15.50
C GLY A 41 7.06 -12.15 -14.11
N ILE A 42 5.97 -11.39 -14.00
CA ILE A 42 5.35 -10.94 -12.74
C ILE A 42 3.95 -11.54 -12.61
N GLY A 43 3.63 -11.97 -11.42
CA GLY A 43 2.30 -12.39 -11.02
C GLY A 43 1.98 -11.93 -9.60
N GLY A 44 0.75 -12.12 -9.18
CA GLY A 44 0.31 -11.76 -7.85
C GLY A 44 -1.18 -11.96 -7.66
N VAL A 45 -1.69 -11.48 -6.55
CA VAL A 45 -3.11 -11.54 -6.21
C VAL A 45 -3.51 -10.29 -5.45
N TYR A 46 -4.72 -9.80 -5.71
CA TYR A 46 -5.32 -8.76 -4.90
C TYR A 46 -6.75 -9.15 -4.51
N GLY A 47 -7.29 -8.50 -3.49
CA GLY A 47 -8.66 -8.77 -3.07
C GLY A 47 -9.03 -8.11 -1.76
N THR A 48 -10.21 -8.52 -1.26
CA THR A 48 -10.85 -7.96 -0.07
C THR A 48 -11.46 -9.05 0.80
N TRP A 49 -11.82 -8.71 2.01
CA TRP A 49 -12.63 -9.55 2.90
C TRP A 49 -13.57 -8.71 3.76
N GLY A 50 -14.62 -9.34 4.23
CA GLY A 50 -15.75 -8.70 4.86
C GLY A 50 -16.90 -8.43 3.91
N GLU A 51 -17.96 -7.81 4.41
CA GLU A 51 -19.11 -7.41 3.62
C GLU A 51 -18.83 -6.16 2.79
N SER A 52 -19.42 -6.12 1.59
CA SER A 52 -19.32 -4.96 0.71
C SER A 52 -20.36 -3.91 1.06
N PHE A 53 -19.90 -2.70 1.29
CA PHE A 53 -20.74 -1.53 1.54
C PHE A 53 -20.60 -0.54 0.39
N SER A 54 -21.68 -0.24 -0.30
CA SER A 54 -21.77 0.89 -1.23
C SER A 54 -21.80 2.22 -0.46
N ASN A 55 -21.58 3.33 -1.14
CA ASN A 55 -21.72 4.65 -0.52
C ASN A 55 -23.11 4.90 0.08
N ASP A 56 -24.14 4.25 -0.50
CA ASP A 56 -25.54 4.46 -0.09
C ASP A 56 -25.89 3.71 1.22
N ASN A 57 -25.27 2.56 1.46
CA ASN A 57 -25.57 1.74 2.64
C ASN A 57 -24.48 1.76 3.73
N LEU A 58 -23.33 2.38 3.45
CA LEU A 58 -22.21 2.47 4.38
C LEU A 58 -22.60 3.21 5.68
N HIS A 59 -23.49 4.20 5.59
CA HIS A 59 -23.89 4.99 6.77
C HIS A 59 -24.56 4.12 7.85
N PHE A 60 -25.28 3.07 7.48
CA PHE A 60 -25.86 2.15 8.47
C PHE A 60 -24.80 1.45 9.30
N PHE A 61 -23.74 0.96 8.64
CA PHE A 61 -22.60 0.36 9.32
C PHE A 61 -21.90 1.36 10.26
N ILE A 62 -21.73 2.61 9.79
CA ILE A 62 -21.05 3.66 10.55
C ILE A 62 -21.86 4.07 11.76
N GLU A 63 -23.18 4.31 11.58
CA GLU A 63 -24.09 4.71 12.65
C GLU A 63 -24.20 3.62 13.74
N GLU A 64 -24.17 2.35 13.33
CA GLU A 64 -24.12 1.22 14.28
C GLU A 64 -22.82 1.26 15.09
N ARG A 65 -21.68 1.53 14.46
CA ARG A 65 -20.38 1.62 15.15
C ARG A 65 -20.25 2.84 16.06
N LEU A 66 -20.78 3.98 15.65
CA LEU A 66 -20.77 5.20 16.44
C LEU A 66 -21.79 5.15 17.59
N GLY A 67 -22.85 4.36 17.46
CA GLY A 67 -23.97 4.32 18.40
C GLY A 67 -24.92 5.53 18.29
N HIS A 68 -24.77 6.35 17.26
CA HIS A 68 -25.62 7.51 16.96
C HIS A 68 -25.67 7.79 15.45
N PRO A 69 -26.67 8.51 14.97
CA PRO A 69 -26.74 8.93 13.55
C PRO A 69 -25.53 9.78 13.16
N LEU A 70 -25.04 9.56 11.92
CA LEU A 70 -23.96 10.35 11.36
C LEU A 70 -24.48 11.75 10.95
N PRO A 71 -23.99 12.84 11.54
CA PRO A 71 -24.37 14.19 11.16
C PRO A 71 -24.14 14.47 9.67
N ILE A 72 -25.02 15.28 9.06
CA ILE A 72 -24.95 15.57 7.63
C ILE A 72 -23.62 16.27 7.27
N GLU A 73 -23.15 17.14 8.14
CA GLU A 73 -21.90 17.88 7.99
C GLU A 73 -20.64 16.99 8.06
N GLU A 74 -20.76 15.81 8.65
CA GLU A 74 -19.70 14.82 8.73
C GLU A 74 -19.74 13.81 7.57
N LYS A 75 -20.82 13.81 6.77
CA LYS A 75 -20.95 12.91 5.63
C LYS A 75 -20.02 13.33 4.48
N LEU A 76 -19.06 12.47 4.15
CA LEU A 76 -18.17 12.69 3.03
C LEU A 76 -18.88 12.40 1.70
N ASN A 77 -18.63 13.22 0.69
CA ASN A 77 -19.01 12.88 -0.68
C ASN A 77 -17.99 11.87 -1.26
N LEU A 78 -18.20 10.62 -0.94
CA LEU A 78 -17.27 9.53 -1.28
C LEU A 78 -17.15 9.32 -2.79
N SER A 79 -18.21 9.58 -3.56
CA SER A 79 -18.17 9.52 -5.02
C SER A 79 -17.23 10.58 -5.61
N ASP A 80 -17.25 11.80 -5.06
CA ASP A 80 -16.31 12.87 -5.45
C ASP A 80 -14.87 12.56 -5.05
N LEU A 81 -14.69 11.74 -4.01
CA LEU A 81 -13.38 11.25 -3.58
C LEU A 81 -12.92 10.03 -4.39
N GLY A 82 -13.73 9.58 -5.36
CA GLY A 82 -13.40 8.50 -6.28
C GLY A 82 -13.76 7.11 -5.80
N PHE A 83 -14.53 6.98 -4.72
CA PHE A 83 -14.90 5.70 -4.14
C PHE A 83 -16.39 5.37 -4.35
N ARG A 84 -16.68 4.10 -4.59
CA ARG A 84 -18.04 3.57 -4.76
C ARG A 84 -18.45 2.61 -3.66
N SER A 85 -17.50 1.79 -3.23
CA SER A 85 -17.69 0.78 -2.21
C SER A 85 -16.40 0.46 -1.47
N ARG A 86 -16.53 -0.24 -0.39
CA ARG A 86 -15.44 -0.82 0.41
C ARG A 86 -15.93 -2.01 1.19
N HIS A 87 -14.99 -2.72 1.81
CA HIS A 87 -15.31 -3.91 2.57
C HIS A 87 -14.99 -3.73 4.05
N HIS A 88 -15.93 -4.11 4.91
CA HIS A 88 -15.78 -4.09 6.35
C HIS A 88 -16.25 -5.40 6.97
N ILE A 89 -15.77 -5.67 8.17
CA ILE A 89 -16.30 -6.73 9.00
C ILE A 89 -17.36 -6.12 9.91
N PRO A 90 -18.66 -6.40 9.69
CA PRO A 90 -19.72 -5.83 10.51
C PRO A 90 -19.81 -6.45 11.89
N LEU A 91 -19.22 -7.63 12.08
CA LEU A 91 -19.25 -8.37 13.33
C LEU A 91 -18.35 -7.74 14.38
N ASN A 92 -18.77 -7.83 15.63
CA ASN A 92 -17.95 -7.47 16.79
C ASN A 92 -17.02 -8.63 17.12
N LEU A 93 -15.89 -8.71 16.40
CA LEU A 93 -14.87 -9.70 16.67
C LEU A 93 -14.01 -9.29 17.88
N THR A 94 -13.65 -10.27 18.68
CA THR A 94 -12.61 -10.08 19.71
C THR A 94 -11.24 -9.86 19.06
N PRO A 95 -10.26 -9.28 19.75
CA PRO A 95 -8.89 -9.15 19.23
C PRO A 95 -8.30 -10.47 18.75
N GLN A 96 -8.60 -11.57 19.43
CA GLN A 96 -8.13 -12.92 19.08
C GLN A 96 -8.77 -13.43 17.79
N GLU A 97 -10.06 -13.17 17.59
CA GLU A 97 -10.77 -13.53 16.34
C GLU A 97 -10.27 -12.71 15.18
N HIS A 98 -10.04 -11.39 15.35
CA HIS A 98 -9.38 -10.56 14.34
C HIS A 98 -8.00 -11.10 13.99
N ALA A 99 -7.17 -11.43 14.99
CA ALA A 99 -5.83 -11.97 14.77
C ALA A 99 -5.89 -13.26 13.95
N LYS A 100 -6.76 -14.20 14.34
CA LYS A 100 -6.96 -15.46 13.61
C LYS A 100 -7.38 -15.20 12.16
N LEU A 101 -8.37 -14.34 11.95
CA LEU A 101 -8.85 -14.00 10.61
C LEU A 101 -7.73 -13.40 9.75
N GLU A 102 -6.99 -12.43 10.26
CA GLU A 102 -5.93 -11.75 9.50
C GLU A 102 -4.76 -12.69 9.17
N ILE A 103 -4.46 -13.67 10.03
CA ILE A 103 -3.49 -14.73 9.73
C ILE A 103 -4.01 -15.64 8.60
N GLU A 104 -5.26 -16.09 8.66
CA GLU A 104 -5.86 -16.92 7.60
C GLU A 104 -5.90 -16.18 6.27
N VAL A 105 -6.31 -14.90 6.27
CA VAL A 105 -6.33 -14.03 5.10
C VAL A 105 -4.92 -13.84 4.54
N GLY A 106 -3.97 -13.44 5.37
CA GLY A 106 -2.59 -13.22 4.94
C GLY A 106 -1.95 -14.44 4.31
N ALA A 107 -2.12 -15.61 4.93
CA ALA A 107 -1.64 -16.88 4.39
C ALA A 107 -2.25 -17.22 3.04
N LYS A 108 -3.55 -16.99 2.85
CA LYS A 108 -4.24 -17.19 1.56
C LYS A 108 -3.70 -16.27 0.48
N PHE A 109 -3.50 -14.98 0.77
CA PHE A 109 -2.92 -14.03 -0.19
C PHE A 109 -1.50 -14.43 -0.60
N LEU A 110 -0.64 -14.82 0.34
CA LEU A 110 0.69 -15.32 0.00
C LEU A 110 0.63 -16.58 -0.88
N SER A 111 -0.21 -17.54 -0.51
CA SER A 111 -0.36 -18.80 -1.26
C SER A 111 -0.86 -18.57 -2.69
N GLU A 112 -1.86 -17.70 -2.88
CA GLU A 112 -2.40 -17.40 -4.21
C GLU A 112 -1.42 -16.56 -5.05
N ALA A 113 -0.65 -15.65 -4.43
CA ALA A 113 0.40 -14.92 -5.13
C ALA A 113 1.50 -15.86 -5.64
N ILE A 114 1.92 -16.84 -4.84
CA ILE A 114 2.88 -17.88 -5.23
C ILE A 114 2.36 -18.67 -6.44
N LYS A 115 1.08 -19.08 -6.42
CA LYS A 115 0.43 -19.78 -7.53
C LYS A 115 0.36 -18.92 -8.79
N ALA A 116 -0.03 -17.64 -8.66
CA ALA A 116 -0.10 -16.71 -9.79
C ALA A 116 1.26 -16.49 -10.47
N CYS A 117 2.36 -16.59 -9.70
CA CYS A 117 3.72 -16.56 -10.21
C CYS A 117 4.21 -17.90 -10.78
N ASN A 118 3.45 -18.96 -10.64
CA ASN A 118 3.87 -20.33 -10.93
C ASN A 118 5.17 -20.72 -10.19
N TRP A 119 5.25 -20.36 -8.92
CA TRP A 119 6.40 -20.68 -8.05
C TRP A 119 6.08 -21.84 -7.11
N ASN A 120 7.15 -22.50 -6.63
CA ASN A 120 7.04 -23.39 -5.48
C ASN A 120 7.23 -22.55 -4.20
N PRO A 121 6.43 -22.73 -3.14
CA PRO A 121 6.63 -22.02 -1.88
C PRO A 121 8.06 -22.11 -1.32
N SER A 122 8.73 -23.24 -1.48
CA SER A 122 10.12 -23.45 -1.04
C SER A 122 11.18 -22.60 -1.77
N GLU A 123 10.82 -21.98 -2.89
CA GLU A 123 11.71 -21.11 -3.66
C GLU A 123 11.60 -19.62 -3.26
N VAL A 124 10.63 -19.28 -2.42
CA VAL A 124 10.44 -17.90 -1.94
C VAL A 124 11.54 -17.56 -0.94
N ALA A 125 12.36 -16.59 -1.29
CA ALA A 125 13.50 -16.16 -0.50
C ALA A 125 13.20 -14.94 0.38
N GLY A 126 12.12 -14.21 0.09
CA GLY A 126 11.72 -13.02 0.85
C GLY A 126 10.23 -12.75 0.82
N VAL A 127 9.72 -12.22 1.93
CA VAL A 127 8.34 -11.76 2.12
C VAL A 127 8.39 -10.38 2.78
N LEU A 128 8.05 -9.34 2.02
CA LEU A 128 8.06 -7.96 2.48
C LEU A 128 6.62 -7.41 2.46
N ILE A 129 6.05 -7.17 3.63
CA ILE A 129 4.65 -6.76 3.76
C ILE A 129 4.54 -5.44 4.52
N GLY A 130 3.89 -4.49 3.86
CA GLY A 130 3.45 -3.24 4.47
C GLY A 130 2.10 -3.38 5.16
N MET A 131 1.95 -2.74 6.31
CA MET A 131 0.70 -2.66 7.06
C MET A 131 0.68 -1.43 7.94
N SER A 132 -0.50 -0.84 8.12
CA SER A 132 -0.67 0.36 8.96
C SER A 132 -0.48 0.06 10.43
N ALA A 133 -1.06 -1.04 10.91
CA ALA A 133 -0.97 -1.44 12.30
C ALA A 133 -0.50 -2.89 12.40
N PRO A 134 0.58 -3.16 13.15
CA PRO A 134 1.05 -4.51 13.35
C PRO A 134 0.01 -5.34 14.10
N LEU A 135 -0.16 -6.59 13.68
CA LEU A 135 -1.03 -7.53 14.38
C LEU A 135 -0.31 -8.15 15.59
N SER A 136 0.86 -8.69 15.31
CA SER A 136 1.78 -9.26 16.31
C SER A 136 3.19 -9.26 15.74
N PRO A 137 4.25 -9.33 16.58
CA PRO A 137 5.62 -9.35 16.12
C PRO A 137 5.96 -10.51 15.20
N ASP A 138 5.26 -11.65 15.34
CA ASP A 138 5.47 -12.89 14.58
C ASP A 138 4.45 -13.10 13.45
N TYR A 139 3.66 -12.07 13.12
CA TYR A 139 2.62 -12.16 12.09
C TYR A 139 3.16 -12.70 10.76
N LEU A 140 4.28 -12.15 10.27
CA LEU A 140 4.87 -12.60 9.00
C LEU A 140 5.39 -14.05 9.07
N ASP A 141 5.89 -14.49 10.21
CA ASP A 141 6.28 -15.89 10.41
C ASP A 141 5.07 -16.83 10.33
N GLN A 142 3.97 -16.45 10.96
CA GLN A 142 2.75 -17.24 10.95
C GLN A 142 2.15 -17.38 9.55
N ILE A 143 1.96 -16.28 8.83
CA ILE A 143 1.38 -16.32 7.46
C ILE A 143 2.32 -16.98 6.46
N SER A 144 3.64 -16.78 6.58
CA SER A 144 4.63 -17.41 5.71
C SER A 144 4.66 -18.93 5.90
N ARG A 145 4.70 -19.39 7.14
CA ARG A 145 4.65 -20.82 7.48
C ARG A 145 3.35 -21.47 7.00
N ALA A 146 2.21 -20.82 7.20
CA ALA A 146 0.92 -21.31 6.73
C ALA A 146 0.82 -21.34 5.18
N ALA A 147 1.56 -20.49 4.47
CA ALA A 147 1.70 -20.52 3.01
C ALA A 147 2.76 -21.51 2.51
N GLY A 148 3.45 -22.24 3.39
CA GLY A 148 4.50 -23.20 3.04
C GLY A 148 5.85 -22.57 2.67
N ILE A 149 6.07 -21.30 3.01
CA ILE A 149 7.33 -20.59 2.78
C ILE A 149 8.34 -21.00 3.86
N PRO A 150 9.62 -21.26 3.50
CA PRO A 150 10.64 -21.67 4.45
C PRO A 150 10.88 -20.65 5.58
N ASP A 151 11.20 -21.13 6.77
CA ASP A 151 11.58 -20.26 7.89
C ASP A 151 12.87 -19.45 7.58
N SER A 152 13.72 -19.95 6.69
CA SER A 152 14.93 -19.25 6.20
C SER A 152 14.66 -18.08 5.27
N ALA A 153 13.45 -17.92 4.75
CA ALA A 153 13.09 -16.76 3.94
C ALA A 153 13.18 -15.47 4.78
N LEU A 154 13.73 -14.41 4.19
CA LEU A 154 13.79 -13.10 4.83
C LEU A 154 12.37 -12.52 4.94
N LYS A 155 12.00 -12.05 6.11
CA LYS A 155 10.70 -11.45 6.40
C LYS A 155 10.91 -10.00 6.83
N VAL A 156 10.26 -9.07 6.13
CA VAL A 156 10.34 -7.65 6.42
C VAL A 156 8.95 -7.09 6.65
N ALA A 157 8.67 -6.68 7.87
CA ALA A 157 7.43 -5.98 8.23
C ALA A 157 7.65 -4.47 8.16
N THR A 158 6.89 -3.80 7.29
CA THR A 158 7.01 -2.34 7.09
C THR A 158 5.78 -1.62 7.60
N HIS A 159 5.94 -0.84 8.66
CA HIS A 159 4.88 -0.09 9.33
C HIS A 159 5.01 1.40 9.06
N LYS A 160 4.85 1.80 7.79
CA LYS A 160 4.86 3.20 7.34
C LYS A 160 3.47 3.65 6.86
N ALA A 161 2.43 3.24 7.57
CA ALA A 161 1.03 3.52 7.21
C ALA A 161 0.75 3.24 5.72
N CYS A 162 0.08 4.14 5.01
CA CYS A 162 -0.31 3.94 3.61
C CYS A 162 0.87 3.77 2.64
N ASP A 163 2.07 4.14 3.05
CA ASP A 163 3.30 3.97 2.26
C ASP A 163 3.90 2.55 2.35
N GLY A 164 3.41 1.73 3.27
CA GLY A 164 4.04 0.46 3.66
C GLY A 164 4.42 -0.47 2.51
N SER A 165 3.55 -0.73 1.52
CA SER A 165 3.91 -1.63 0.41
C SER A 165 4.89 -1.02 -0.58
N THR A 166 4.83 0.30 -0.80
CA THR A 166 5.80 1.00 -1.66
C THR A 166 7.17 1.00 -1.01
N SER A 167 7.23 1.29 0.29
CA SER A 167 8.46 1.20 1.07
C SER A 167 9.04 -0.23 1.08
N SER A 168 8.19 -1.25 1.23
CA SER A 168 8.60 -2.66 1.11
C SER A 168 9.23 -2.98 -0.25
N LEU A 169 8.62 -2.50 -1.34
CA LEU A 169 9.18 -2.68 -2.68
C LEU A 169 10.49 -1.91 -2.85
N HIS A 170 10.56 -0.70 -2.33
CA HIS A 170 11.75 0.13 -2.39
C HIS A 170 12.92 -0.52 -1.64
N LEU A 171 12.68 -1.09 -0.47
CA LEU A 171 13.65 -1.88 0.29
C LEU A 171 14.14 -3.13 -0.48
N ALA A 172 13.25 -3.80 -1.19
CA ALA A 172 13.60 -4.98 -1.97
C ALA A 172 14.47 -4.66 -3.20
N LEU A 173 14.39 -3.43 -3.72
CA LEU A 173 15.02 -3.06 -4.99
C LEU A 173 16.21 -2.11 -4.86
N ASN A 174 16.25 -1.23 -3.85
CA ASN A 174 17.25 -0.18 -3.70
C ASN A 174 18.22 -0.47 -2.54
N PRO A 175 19.50 -0.84 -2.83
CA PRO A 175 20.48 -1.15 -1.78
C PRO A 175 21.00 0.09 -1.03
N THR A 176 20.69 1.30 -1.50
CA THR A 176 21.23 2.53 -0.93
C THR A 176 20.28 3.28 -0.01
N LEU A 177 19.13 2.67 0.33
CA LEU A 177 18.18 3.29 1.26
C LEU A 177 18.79 3.47 2.66
N PRO A 178 18.41 4.53 3.39
CA PRO A 178 18.83 4.73 4.78
C PRO A 178 18.52 3.53 5.67
N GLU A 179 17.38 2.86 5.47
CA GLU A 179 17.01 1.66 6.20
C GLU A 179 18.01 0.52 6.00
N ASN A 180 18.44 0.30 4.77
CA ASN A 180 19.45 -0.72 4.48
C ASN A 180 20.81 -0.40 5.13
N LEU A 181 21.16 0.89 5.26
CA LEU A 181 22.41 1.31 5.90
C LEU A 181 22.40 1.13 7.43
N GLN A 182 21.22 1.02 8.04
CA GLN A 182 21.08 0.81 9.48
C GLN A 182 21.10 -0.66 9.90
N LEU A 183 21.03 -1.58 8.93
CA LEU A 183 21.00 -3.03 9.16
C LEU A 183 22.37 -3.67 9.05
N ASN A 184 22.54 -4.81 9.71
CA ASN A 184 23.74 -5.65 9.54
C ASN A 184 23.77 -6.36 8.17
N GLN A 185 22.63 -6.43 7.50
CA GLN A 185 22.48 -6.98 6.16
C GLN A 185 21.72 -6.00 5.25
N ASN A 186 22.07 -5.98 3.97
CA ASN A 186 21.35 -5.21 2.96
C ASN A 186 20.22 -6.05 2.36
N ILE A 187 18.99 -5.61 2.53
CA ILE A 187 17.79 -6.33 2.07
C ILE A 187 17.84 -6.51 0.54
N ALA A 188 18.07 -5.43 -0.22
CA ALA A 188 18.05 -5.48 -1.68
C ALA A 188 19.16 -6.38 -2.25
N GLU A 189 20.37 -6.30 -1.68
CA GLU A 189 21.48 -7.18 -2.07
C GLU A 189 21.19 -8.64 -1.72
N SER A 190 20.63 -8.88 -0.54
CA SER A 190 20.25 -10.23 -0.09
C SER A 190 19.23 -10.89 -0.98
N LEU A 191 18.33 -10.10 -1.59
CA LEU A 191 17.19 -10.57 -2.39
C LEU A 191 17.43 -10.47 -3.90
N TYR A 192 18.55 -9.91 -4.34
CA TYR A 192 18.86 -9.77 -5.78
C TYR A 192 18.84 -11.12 -6.52
N GLY A 193 18.09 -11.20 -7.60
CA GLY A 193 17.92 -12.41 -8.41
C GLY A 193 17.07 -13.51 -7.78
N LYS A 194 16.50 -13.30 -6.61
CA LYS A 194 15.68 -14.28 -5.88
C LYS A 194 14.19 -14.00 -6.00
N LYS A 195 13.36 -15.03 -5.76
CA LYS A 195 11.90 -14.92 -5.76
C LYS A 195 11.42 -14.27 -4.47
N VAL A 196 10.73 -13.14 -4.59
CA VAL A 196 10.32 -12.30 -3.46
C VAL A 196 8.86 -11.94 -3.59
N LEU A 197 8.11 -12.07 -2.51
CA LEU A 197 6.75 -11.55 -2.39
C LEU A 197 6.80 -10.18 -1.73
N VAL A 198 6.18 -9.19 -2.37
CA VAL A 198 6.04 -7.82 -1.86
C VAL A 198 4.57 -7.45 -1.85
N GLY A 199 4.09 -6.85 -0.77
CA GLY A 199 2.68 -6.51 -0.71
C GLY A 199 2.27 -5.58 0.41
N GLY A 200 0.95 -5.35 0.47
CA GLY A 200 0.27 -4.75 1.59
C GLY A 200 -0.92 -5.61 1.99
N ILE A 201 -1.10 -5.82 3.27
CA ILE A 201 -2.23 -6.58 3.84
C ILE A 201 -2.84 -5.73 4.95
N GLU A 202 -4.08 -5.27 4.74
CA GLU A 202 -4.71 -4.26 5.60
C GLU A 202 -6.06 -4.70 6.12
N GLY A 203 -6.09 -5.16 7.37
CA GLY A 203 -7.29 -5.45 8.15
C GLY A 203 -7.82 -4.19 8.83
N LEU A 204 -8.21 -3.17 8.06
CA LEU A 204 -8.55 -1.85 8.59
C LEU A 204 -9.83 -1.84 9.42
N SER A 205 -10.72 -2.82 9.26
CA SER A 205 -11.90 -2.95 10.14
C SER A 205 -11.53 -3.14 11.60
N ARG A 206 -10.43 -3.84 11.91
CA ARG A 206 -9.91 -3.95 13.27
C ARG A 206 -9.48 -2.59 13.81
N PHE A 207 -8.79 -1.84 12.98
CA PHE A 207 -8.25 -0.53 13.30
C PHE A 207 -9.35 0.54 13.44
N VAL A 208 -10.25 0.66 12.43
CA VAL A 208 -11.34 1.64 12.49
C VAL A 208 -12.48 1.22 13.42
N GLY A 209 -12.62 -0.06 13.72
CA GLY A 209 -13.62 -0.56 14.64
C GLY A 209 -13.42 -0.08 16.09
N SER A 210 -12.20 0.26 16.48
CA SER A 210 -11.86 0.91 17.74
C SER A 210 -11.89 2.45 17.67
N SER A 211 -12.01 3.01 16.47
CA SER A 211 -12.06 4.45 16.22
C SER A 211 -13.49 4.95 16.28
N HIS A 212 -13.68 6.15 16.87
CA HIS A 212 -14.92 6.92 16.76
C HIS A 212 -14.79 8.04 15.71
N ASP A 213 -13.78 7.98 14.84
CA ASP A 213 -13.60 8.96 13.77
C ASP A 213 -14.46 8.60 12.56
N ALA A 214 -15.51 9.39 12.33
CA ALA A 214 -16.44 9.20 11.22
C ALA A 214 -15.73 9.23 9.83
N ASN A 215 -14.65 10.00 9.68
CA ASN A 215 -13.90 10.06 8.42
C ASN A 215 -13.16 8.75 8.16
N ALA A 216 -12.51 8.20 9.19
CA ALA A 216 -11.82 6.92 9.08
C ALA A 216 -12.79 5.79 8.71
N LEU A 217 -13.94 5.71 9.39
CA LEU A 217 -15.00 4.74 9.12
C LEU A 217 -15.56 4.86 7.69
N GLN A 218 -15.65 6.08 7.16
CA GLN A 218 -16.13 6.31 5.80
C GLN A 218 -15.10 6.00 4.72
N LEU A 219 -13.82 6.25 4.96
CA LEU A 219 -12.78 6.19 3.94
C LEU A 219 -12.15 4.81 3.80
N PHE A 220 -11.85 4.15 4.92
CA PHE A 220 -11.06 2.92 4.90
C PHE A 220 -11.87 1.67 4.54
N GLY A 221 -11.16 0.62 4.13
CA GLY A 221 -11.70 -0.72 3.86
C GLY A 221 -10.62 -1.79 3.93
N ASN A 222 -11.03 -3.05 4.13
CA ASN A 222 -10.10 -4.18 4.16
C ASN A 222 -9.66 -4.55 2.75
N ALA A 223 -8.37 -4.70 2.52
CA ALA A 223 -7.86 -5.28 1.28
C ALA A 223 -6.41 -5.75 1.41
N ALA A 224 -6.00 -6.54 0.44
CA ALA A 224 -4.60 -6.92 0.25
C ALA A 224 -4.23 -6.96 -1.22
N GLY A 225 -2.95 -6.68 -1.49
CA GLY A 225 -2.31 -6.90 -2.78
C GLY A 225 -0.91 -7.43 -2.56
N VAL A 226 -0.59 -8.59 -3.14
CA VAL A 226 0.71 -9.24 -3.03
C VAL A 226 1.23 -9.57 -4.42
N VAL A 227 2.43 -9.13 -4.71
CA VAL A 227 3.12 -9.27 -6.00
C VAL A 227 4.36 -10.12 -5.83
N GLY A 228 4.59 -11.05 -6.73
CA GLY A 228 5.83 -11.78 -6.82
C GLY A 228 6.78 -11.12 -7.82
N VAL A 229 7.97 -10.75 -7.36
CA VAL A 229 9.01 -10.12 -8.16
C VAL A 229 10.35 -10.85 -8.00
N ILE A 230 11.23 -10.69 -8.98
CA ILE A 230 12.64 -11.09 -8.89
C ILE A 230 13.46 -9.82 -9.08
N PRO A 231 13.95 -9.18 -7.97
CA PRO A 231 14.77 -7.98 -8.04
C PRO A 231 15.94 -8.13 -9.04
N GLY A 232 16.14 -7.13 -9.88
CA GLY A 232 17.17 -7.14 -10.92
C GLY A 232 16.83 -7.98 -12.18
N LYS A 233 15.73 -8.74 -12.16
CA LYS A 233 15.29 -9.56 -13.31
C LYS A 233 13.91 -9.15 -13.81
N THR A 234 12.84 -9.36 -13.03
CA THR A 234 11.48 -9.00 -13.43
C THR A 234 11.13 -7.56 -13.10
N MET A 235 11.89 -6.96 -12.19
CA MET A 235 11.78 -5.55 -11.83
C MET A 235 13.17 -5.02 -11.49
N ARG A 236 13.62 -3.98 -12.20
CA ARG A 236 14.92 -3.34 -12.03
C ARG A 236 14.77 -1.93 -11.53
N PHE A 237 15.47 -1.59 -10.47
CA PHE A 237 15.52 -0.24 -9.91
C PHE A 237 16.27 0.71 -10.84
N ILE A 238 15.71 1.90 -11.09
CA ILE A 238 16.35 2.96 -11.89
C ILE A 238 16.70 4.13 -11.00
N ALA A 239 15.71 4.68 -10.30
CA ALA A 239 15.86 5.82 -9.40
C ALA A 239 14.81 5.74 -8.30
N GLY A 240 15.06 6.35 -7.17
CA GLY A 240 14.07 6.42 -6.09
C GLY A 240 14.51 7.33 -4.96
N LYS A 241 13.56 7.72 -4.15
CA LYS A 241 13.77 8.54 -2.96
C LYS A 241 12.82 8.10 -1.86
N SER A 242 13.35 7.86 -0.67
CA SER A 242 12.61 7.83 0.57
C SER A 242 12.74 9.18 1.25
N HIS A 243 11.65 9.73 1.75
CA HIS A 243 11.61 11.03 2.39
C HIS A 243 10.63 11.02 3.55
N GLU A 244 10.98 11.73 4.60
CA GLU A 244 10.12 11.99 5.74
C GLU A 244 9.97 13.48 5.93
N ALA A 245 8.75 13.93 6.15
CA ALA A 245 8.49 15.30 6.53
C ALA A 245 7.87 15.31 7.93
N PHE A 246 8.34 16.20 8.78
CA PHE A 246 7.73 16.39 10.08
C PHE A 246 6.42 17.14 9.96
N ASP A 247 5.46 16.75 10.77
CA ASP A 247 4.24 17.52 10.99
C ASP A 247 4.48 18.62 12.03
N GLU A 248 5.42 19.54 11.72
CA GLU A 248 5.79 20.66 12.58
C GLU A 248 4.59 21.58 12.90
N ASP A 249 3.63 21.62 11.99
CA ASP A 249 2.43 22.45 12.12
C ASP A 249 1.27 21.75 12.85
N GLY A 250 1.44 20.49 13.28
CA GLY A 250 0.36 19.68 13.88
C GLY A 250 -0.82 19.43 12.92
N VAL A 251 -0.56 19.41 11.63
CA VAL A 251 -1.58 19.40 10.59
C VAL A 251 -2.28 18.06 10.50
N LEU A 252 -1.58 16.96 10.82
CA LEU A 252 -2.13 15.62 10.70
C LEU A 252 -3.05 15.24 11.87
N GLN A 253 -2.90 15.86 13.03
CA GLN A 253 -3.70 15.60 14.24
C GLN A 253 -4.00 14.12 14.54
N VAL A 254 -3.28 13.21 13.88
CA VAL A 254 -3.41 11.78 14.07
C VAL A 254 -2.57 11.44 15.29
N GLN A 255 -3.20 10.98 16.33
CA GLN A 255 -2.47 10.46 17.49
C GLN A 255 -1.82 9.15 17.08
N MET A 256 -0.55 9.22 16.73
CA MET A 256 0.26 8.10 16.31
C MET A 256 1.34 7.85 17.34
N TYR A 257 1.57 6.59 17.65
CA TYR A 257 2.63 6.18 18.53
C TYR A 257 3.92 5.97 17.71
N TYR A 258 4.97 6.68 18.11
CA TYR A 258 6.30 6.38 17.60
C TYR A 258 6.91 5.24 18.42
N PRO A 259 7.52 4.24 17.78
CA PRO A 259 8.17 3.14 18.50
C PRO A 259 9.37 3.61 19.32
N HIS A 260 9.86 4.81 19.08
CA HIS A 260 10.90 5.49 19.87
C HIS A 260 10.30 6.72 20.58
N SER A 261 10.70 6.94 21.83
CA SER A 261 10.14 7.98 22.70
C SER A 261 10.50 9.41 22.32
N LYS A 262 11.31 9.63 21.30
CA LYS A 262 11.78 10.94 20.85
C LYS A 262 11.94 10.98 19.35
N GLN A 263 11.56 12.12 18.76
CA GLN A 263 11.94 12.50 17.41
C GLN A 263 13.46 12.42 17.26
N LYS A 264 13.95 11.72 16.23
CA LYS A 264 15.37 11.66 15.97
C LYS A 264 15.87 13.01 15.46
N ALA A 265 17.04 13.45 15.95
CA ALA A 265 17.59 14.78 15.66
C ALA A 265 17.94 14.99 14.17
N ASP A 266 18.11 13.93 13.42
CA ASP A 266 18.38 13.93 11.98
C ASP A 266 17.11 14.01 11.12
N GLY A 267 15.93 14.07 11.76
CA GLY A 267 14.66 14.10 11.05
C GLY A 267 14.18 12.75 10.53
N TYR A 268 14.88 11.67 10.83
CA TYR A 268 14.54 10.33 10.39
C TYR A 268 13.81 9.54 11.49
N ASN A 269 12.51 9.32 11.35
CA ASN A 269 11.64 8.73 12.38
C ASN A 269 11.24 7.29 12.12
N VAL A 270 12.14 6.51 11.59
CA VAL A 270 11.95 5.07 11.39
C VAL A 270 12.88 4.31 12.30
N ASP A 271 12.34 3.36 13.06
CA ASP A 271 13.14 2.36 13.77
C ASP A 271 13.31 1.13 12.90
N VAL A 272 14.55 0.76 12.66
CA VAL A 272 14.90 -0.43 11.90
C VAL A 272 15.57 -1.41 12.85
N THR A 273 14.95 -2.58 13.00
CA THR A 273 15.42 -3.61 13.91
C THR A 273 15.49 -4.98 13.23
N GLU A 274 16.44 -5.79 13.66
CA GLU A 274 16.60 -7.19 13.26
C GLU A 274 16.31 -8.10 14.47
N PRO A 275 15.04 -8.43 14.77
CA PRO A 275 14.71 -9.32 15.88
C PRO A 275 15.34 -10.71 15.75
N SER A 276 15.61 -11.15 14.53
CA SER A 276 16.39 -12.35 14.20
C SER A 276 17.06 -12.17 12.84
N ALA A 277 17.96 -13.07 12.47
CA ALA A 277 18.65 -13.03 11.18
C ALA A 277 17.72 -13.00 9.96
N ASN A 278 16.50 -13.53 10.08
CA ASN A 278 15.53 -13.62 9.00
C ASN A 278 14.30 -12.72 9.20
N ASN A 279 14.27 -11.93 10.26
CA ASN A 279 13.16 -11.02 10.55
C ASN A 279 13.67 -9.60 10.72
N ILE A 280 13.13 -8.72 9.90
CA ILE A 280 13.42 -7.29 9.94
C ILE A 280 12.10 -6.55 10.18
N ARG A 281 12.15 -5.52 11.01
CA ARG A 281 11.05 -4.62 11.23
C ARG A 281 11.49 -3.21 10.90
N VAL A 282 10.75 -2.57 10.01
CA VAL A 282 10.85 -1.15 9.68
C VAL A 282 9.62 -0.47 10.25
N ALA A 283 9.77 0.14 11.41
CA ALA A 283 8.65 0.71 12.15
C ALA A 283 8.72 2.23 12.13
N GLY A 284 7.85 2.81 11.33
CA GLY A 284 7.52 4.21 11.40
C GLY A 284 6.50 4.48 12.51
N LEU A 285 5.52 5.35 12.23
CA LEU A 285 4.40 5.56 13.12
C LEU A 285 3.54 4.31 13.23
N MET A 286 3.25 3.90 14.44
CA MET A 286 2.32 2.83 14.72
C MET A 286 1.00 3.44 15.18
N HIS A 287 -0.07 2.91 14.64
CA HIS A 287 -1.41 3.22 15.10
C HIS A 287 -1.72 2.33 16.31
N GLU A 288 -1.30 2.75 17.49
CA GLU A 288 -1.83 2.17 18.73
C GLU A 288 -2.91 3.11 19.25
N PRO A 289 -4.16 2.66 19.37
CA PRO A 289 -5.14 3.39 20.14
C PRO A 289 -4.68 3.34 21.61
N HIS A 290 -4.15 4.43 22.10
CA HIS A 290 -4.03 4.61 23.54
C HIS A 290 -5.44 4.68 24.11
N ASP A 291 -5.63 4.11 25.30
CA ASP A 291 -6.86 4.01 26.08
C ASP A 291 -7.87 5.12 25.78
N GLY A 292 -8.87 4.84 24.94
CA GLY A 292 -9.96 5.72 24.61
C GLY A 292 -9.64 6.91 23.71
N SER A 293 -8.43 7.03 23.14
CA SER A 293 -8.13 8.07 22.17
C SER A 293 -8.57 7.65 20.77
N SER A 294 -9.43 8.47 20.18
CA SER A 294 -9.85 8.32 18.80
C SER A 294 -8.71 8.69 17.83
N ILE A 295 -8.59 7.95 16.74
CA ILE A 295 -7.78 8.38 15.61
C ILE A 295 -8.55 9.52 14.96
N ALA A 296 -8.00 10.73 15.02
CA ALA A 296 -8.53 11.87 14.29
C ALA A 296 -7.76 12.02 12.98
N MET A 297 -8.47 12.09 11.86
CA MET A 297 -7.85 12.38 10.57
C MET A 297 -7.68 13.88 10.36
N ALA A 298 -6.55 14.27 9.78
CA ALA A 298 -6.35 15.64 9.33
C ALA A 298 -7.46 16.07 8.38
N GLY A 299 -7.92 17.30 8.57
CA GLY A 299 -8.87 17.89 7.64
C GLY A 299 -8.31 17.99 6.21
N PRO A 300 -9.18 18.21 5.20
CA PRO A 300 -8.77 18.20 3.78
C PRO A 300 -7.59 19.12 3.45
N MET A 301 -7.49 20.26 4.11
CA MET A 301 -6.39 21.22 3.88
C MET A 301 -5.05 20.72 4.39
N GLY A 302 -5.03 19.98 5.50
CA GLY A 302 -3.81 19.36 6.02
C GLY A 302 -3.30 18.29 5.06
N MET A 303 -4.20 17.43 4.59
CA MET A 303 -3.86 16.40 3.61
C MET A 303 -3.32 17.00 2.31
N VAL A 304 -3.89 18.10 1.82
CA VAL A 304 -3.39 18.80 0.62
C VAL A 304 -1.99 19.36 0.85
N LYS A 305 -1.75 20.05 1.98
CA LYS A 305 -0.42 20.59 2.29
C LYS A 305 0.67 19.51 2.27
N LEU A 306 0.43 18.42 2.98
CA LEU A 306 1.43 17.35 3.14
C LEU A 306 1.54 16.49 1.89
N PHE A 307 0.44 15.90 1.44
CA PHE A 307 0.51 14.89 0.39
C PHE A 307 0.65 15.47 -1.02
N VAL A 308 0.15 16.69 -1.26
CA VAL A 308 0.36 17.32 -2.57
C VAL A 308 1.68 18.05 -2.60
N ARG A 309 1.92 19.04 -1.73
CA ARG A 309 3.14 19.87 -1.81
C ARG A 309 4.40 19.04 -1.69
N THR A 310 4.53 18.27 -0.60
CA THR A 310 5.73 17.44 -0.37
C THR A 310 5.81 16.28 -1.34
N GLY A 311 4.68 15.58 -1.57
CA GLY A 311 4.65 14.46 -2.50
C GLY A 311 4.96 14.86 -3.96
N VAL A 312 4.56 16.05 -4.41
CA VAL A 312 4.97 16.58 -5.72
C VAL A 312 6.48 16.81 -5.78
N GLN A 313 7.08 17.35 -4.70
CA GLN A 313 8.52 17.59 -4.66
C GLN A 313 9.30 16.27 -4.70
N VAL A 314 8.87 15.24 -3.97
CA VAL A 314 9.52 13.91 -4.00
C VAL A 314 9.48 13.31 -5.42
N VAL A 315 8.33 13.39 -6.10
CA VAL A 315 8.21 12.92 -7.49
C VAL A 315 9.12 13.70 -8.44
N ARG A 316 9.21 15.04 -8.30
CA ARG A 316 10.15 15.87 -9.09
C ARG A 316 11.60 15.41 -8.92
N ASP A 317 12.02 15.16 -7.68
CA ASP A 317 13.38 14.73 -7.38
C ASP A 317 13.68 13.35 -8.01
N VAL A 318 12.73 12.42 -7.89
CA VAL A 318 12.86 11.09 -8.53
C VAL A 318 12.84 11.20 -10.04
N TYR A 319 11.99 12.04 -10.62
CA TYR A 319 11.94 12.25 -12.05
C TYR A 319 13.25 12.82 -12.59
N ALA A 320 13.84 13.79 -11.91
CA ALA A 320 15.15 14.35 -12.27
C ALA A 320 16.26 13.28 -12.21
N ALA A 321 16.31 12.51 -11.12
CA ALA A 321 17.26 11.40 -10.99
C ALA A 321 17.06 10.32 -12.05
N TYR A 322 15.81 10.01 -12.38
CA TYR A 322 15.44 9.09 -13.46
C TYR A 322 15.96 9.56 -14.81
N GLN A 323 15.75 10.85 -15.18
CA GLN A 323 16.24 11.40 -16.44
C GLN A 323 17.77 11.33 -16.53
N THR A 324 18.48 11.73 -15.47
CA THR A 324 19.94 11.61 -15.40
C THR A 324 20.39 10.15 -15.61
N ARG A 325 19.70 9.22 -14.94
CA ARG A 325 20.05 7.80 -15.07
C ARG A 325 19.81 7.25 -16.48
N LEU A 326 18.75 7.70 -17.13
CA LEU A 326 18.48 7.32 -18.53
C LEU A 326 19.57 7.83 -19.49
N GLU A 327 20.05 9.06 -19.28
CA GLU A 327 21.17 9.61 -20.09
C GLU A 327 22.43 8.76 -19.92
N GLU A 328 22.79 8.41 -18.67
CA GLU A 328 23.94 7.52 -18.38
C GLU A 328 23.82 6.15 -19.03
N LEU A 329 22.60 5.61 -19.14
CA LEU A 329 22.31 4.32 -19.73
C LEU A 329 22.14 4.36 -21.27
N GLY A 330 22.19 5.55 -21.88
CA GLY A 330 21.93 5.73 -23.32
C GLY A 330 20.47 5.51 -23.69
N MET A 331 19.54 5.67 -22.76
CA MET A 331 18.09 5.43 -22.90
C MET A 331 17.29 6.75 -22.89
N ALA A 332 17.91 7.86 -23.23
CA ALA A 332 17.26 9.17 -23.26
C ALA A 332 15.97 9.15 -24.11
N GLY A 333 14.93 9.83 -23.63
CA GLY A 333 13.62 9.89 -24.28
C GLY A 333 12.63 8.79 -23.90
N LYS A 334 13.01 7.84 -23.05
CA LYS A 334 12.04 6.92 -22.42
C LYS A 334 11.10 7.70 -21.49
N SER A 335 9.85 7.27 -21.45
CA SER A 335 8.81 7.81 -20.55
C SER A 335 8.18 6.71 -19.73
N PHE A 336 7.47 7.10 -18.70
CA PHE A 336 6.71 6.14 -17.90
C PHE A 336 5.45 5.66 -18.64
N ALA A 337 5.26 4.35 -18.70
CA ALA A 337 4.03 3.74 -19.20
C ALA A 337 2.85 4.04 -18.25
N VAL A 338 3.11 4.05 -16.95
CA VAL A 338 2.13 4.37 -15.91
C VAL A 338 2.82 4.86 -14.64
N ALA A 339 2.11 5.70 -13.88
CA ALA A 339 2.44 6.06 -12.52
C ALA A 339 1.37 5.51 -11.57
N ILE A 340 1.79 4.57 -10.72
CA ILE A 340 0.95 4.00 -9.65
C ILE A 340 1.13 4.86 -8.40
N VAL A 341 0.14 5.69 -8.12
CA VAL A 341 0.17 6.64 -7.00
C VAL A 341 -0.81 6.18 -5.92
N HIS A 342 -0.45 6.30 -4.67
CA HIS A 342 -1.33 5.92 -3.56
C HIS A 342 -2.73 6.54 -3.70
N HIS A 343 -3.74 5.71 -3.58
CA HIS A 343 -5.14 6.09 -3.77
C HIS A 343 -5.77 6.59 -2.46
N ALA A 344 -5.24 7.70 -1.92
CA ALA A 344 -5.80 8.32 -0.72
C ALA A 344 -7.20 8.90 -0.98
N ASN A 345 -7.35 9.70 -2.02
CA ASN A 345 -8.58 10.10 -2.66
C ASN A 345 -8.29 10.71 -4.05
N TYR A 346 -9.28 10.65 -4.92
CA TYR A 346 -9.17 11.08 -6.32
C TYR A 346 -8.78 12.56 -6.49
N LYS A 347 -9.33 13.44 -5.63
CA LYS A 347 -9.06 14.90 -5.72
C LYS A 347 -7.58 15.22 -5.42
N ILE A 348 -6.98 14.53 -4.44
CA ILE A 348 -5.55 14.67 -4.12
C ILE A 348 -4.71 14.23 -5.31
N ASN A 349 -5.00 13.07 -5.90
CA ASN A 349 -4.24 12.57 -7.04
C ASN A 349 -4.36 13.48 -8.26
N LYS A 350 -5.56 13.99 -8.55
CA LYS A 350 -5.75 14.97 -9.63
C LYS A 350 -5.05 16.30 -9.40
N LEU A 351 -5.00 16.77 -8.15
CA LEU A 351 -4.26 17.98 -7.81
C LEU A 351 -2.75 17.77 -7.96
N LYS A 352 -2.24 16.63 -7.53
CA LYS A 352 -0.84 16.21 -7.72
C LYS A 352 -0.47 16.14 -9.21
N GLU A 353 -1.29 15.45 -10.01
CA GLU A 353 -1.12 15.34 -11.47
C GLU A 353 -1.04 16.74 -12.12
N LYS A 354 -1.96 17.64 -11.77
CA LYS A 354 -1.97 19.01 -12.29
C LYS A 354 -0.70 19.79 -11.94
N HIS A 355 -0.19 19.65 -10.71
CA HIS A 355 1.05 20.33 -10.33
C HIS A 355 2.24 19.79 -11.11
N LEU A 356 2.35 18.47 -11.29
CA LEU A 356 3.41 17.85 -12.08
C LEU A 356 3.34 18.27 -13.55
N GLN A 357 2.14 18.33 -14.14
CA GLN A 357 1.94 18.80 -15.52
C GLN A 357 2.38 20.25 -15.72
N ASN A 358 2.13 21.13 -14.74
CA ASN A 358 2.60 22.52 -14.79
C ASN A 358 4.14 22.62 -14.80
N ASP A 359 4.83 21.62 -14.30
CA ASP A 359 6.29 21.51 -14.31
C ASP A 359 6.82 20.76 -15.55
N GLY A 360 5.94 20.43 -16.50
CA GLY A 360 6.28 19.66 -17.69
C GLY A 360 6.45 18.15 -17.46
N ILE A 361 6.09 17.65 -16.26
CA ILE A 361 6.15 16.23 -15.93
C ILE A 361 4.78 15.60 -16.19
N VAL A 362 4.66 14.87 -17.30
CA VAL A 362 3.42 14.21 -17.70
C VAL A 362 3.49 12.73 -17.30
N LEU A 363 2.63 12.32 -16.38
CA LEU A 363 2.54 10.96 -15.86
C LEU A 363 1.12 10.43 -16.07
N PRO A 364 0.94 9.27 -16.72
CA PRO A 364 -0.35 8.59 -16.74
C PRO A 364 -0.69 8.08 -15.33
N MET A 365 -1.65 8.70 -14.64
CA MET A 365 -2.04 8.40 -13.26
C MET A 365 -3.49 7.87 -13.22
N PRO A 366 -3.74 6.57 -13.52
CA PRO A 366 -5.08 6.02 -13.50
C PRO A 366 -5.64 5.92 -12.08
N TRP A 367 -6.98 6.05 -11.95
CA TRP A 367 -7.68 5.80 -10.69
C TRP A 367 -8.26 4.38 -10.70
N LEU A 368 -7.76 3.50 -9.83
CA LEU A 368 -7.95 2.05 -9.95
C LEU A 368 -8.65 1.39 -8.74
N LEU A 369 -8.96 2.14 -7.68
CA LEU A 369 -9.47 1.57 -6.43
C LEU A 369 -10.84 2.11 -6.02
N SER A 370 -11.70 2.43 -6.98
CA SER A 370 -13.04 2.95 -6.67
C SER A 370 -13.93 1.99 -5.88
N ASP A 371 -13.68 0.69 -5.97
CA ASP A 371 -14.43 -0.39 -5.35
C ASP A 371 -13.78 -0.96 -4.06
N PHE A 372 -12.71 -0.32 -3.58
CA PHE A 372 -11.97 -0.74 -2.40
C PHE A 372 -12.06 0.24 -1.23
N GLY A 373 -12.31 1.52 -1.50
CA GLY A 373 -12.04 2.60 -0.55
C GLY A 373 -10.55 2.91 -0.44
N ASN A 374 -10.15 3.64 0.59
CA ASN A 374 -8.75 3.79 0.94
C ASN A 374 -8.29 2.53 1.71
N VAL A 375 -7.42 1.76 1.11
CA VAL A 375 -6.91 0.50 1.67
C VAL A 375 -5.44 0.62 2.10
N SER A 376 -5.06 1.82 2.51
CA SER A 376 -3.77 2.14 3.11
C SER A 376 -2.59 1.47 2.38
N ALA A 377 -1.74 0.71 3.07
CA ALA A 377 -0.54 0.08 2.50
C ALA A 377 -0.82 -0.89 1.35
N ALA A 378 -2.02 -1.44 1.22
CA ALA A 378 -2.35 -2.34 0.12
C ALA A 378 -2.58 -1.62 -1.22
N SER A 379 -2.84 -0.30 -1.22
CA SER A 379 -3.28 0.48 -2.38
C SER A 379 -2.39 0.29 -3.60
N ASN A 380 -1.08 0.52 -3.47
CA ASN A 380 -0.19 0.57 -4.63
C ASN A 380 0.01 -0.80 -5.28
N MET A 381 0.03 -1.87 -4.49
CA MET A 381 0.17 -3.22 -5.06
C MET A 381 -1.12 -3.68 -5.72
N ILE A 382 -2.29 -3.32 -5.21
CA ILE A 382 -3.57 -3.58 -5.89
C ILE A 382 -3.63 -2.80 -7.22
N ALA A 383 -3.29 -1.51 -7.19
CA ALA A 383 -3.29 -0.68 -8.39
C ALA A 383 -2.30 -1.19 -9.44
N PHE A 384 -1.10 -1.58 -9.02
CA PHE A 384 -0.10 -2.18 -9.90
C PHE A 384 -0.63 -3.50 -10.53
N LEU A 385 -1.21 -4.40 -9.74
CA LEU A 385 -1.75 -5.66 -10.25
C LEU A 385 -2.90 -5.43 -11.24
N ARG A 386 -3.71 -4.39 -11.05
CA ARG A 386 -4.77 -4.01 -11.99
C ARG A 386 -4.24 -3.47 -13.32
N GLU A 387 -3.07 -2.85 -13.34
CA GLU A 387 -2.40 -2.40 -14.57
C GLU A 387 -1.51 -3.48 -15.19
N LEU A 388 -1.02 -4.43 -14.41
CA LEU A 388 -0.06 -5.45 -14.85
C LEU A 388 -0.40 -6.15 -16.18
N PRO A 389 -1.68 -6.50 -16.49
CA PRO A 389 -2.02 -7.15 -17.76
C PRO A 389 -1.75 -6.30 -19.02
N ARG A 390 -1.60 -4.97 -18.87
CA ARG A 390 -1.38 -4.02 -19.98
C ARG A 390 0.09 -3.69 -20.17
N LEU A 391 0.92 -3.98 -19.16
CA LEU A 391 2.33 -3.63 -19.17
C LEU A 391 3.13 -4.59 -20.05
N GLN A 392 4.20 -4.07 -20.63
CA GLN A 392 5.08 -4.79 -21.54
C GLN A 392 6.50 -4.90 -20.95
N PRO A 393 7.29 -5.86 -21.42
CA PRO A 393 8.72 -5.88 -21.12
C PRO A 393 9.39 -4.55 -21.48
N LEU A 394 10.30 -4.10 -20.62
CA LEU A 394 11.03 -2.83 -20.73
C LEU A 394 10.16 -1.57 -20.57
N ASP A 395 8.91 -1.71 -20.12
CA ASP A 395 8.15 -0.56 -19.65
C ASP A 395 8.77 0.00 -18.38
N HIS A 396 8.83 1.33 -18.32
CA HIS A 396 9.19 2.05 -17.11
C HIS A 396 7.93 2.46 -16.39
N ILE A 397 7.88 2.21 -15.09
CA ILE A 397 6.77 2.60 -14.24
C ILE A 397 7.28 3.42 -13.05
N LEU A 398 6.46 4.39 -12.63
CA LEU A 398 6.68 5.10 -11.38
C LEU A 398 5.72 4.53 -10.33
N ILE A 399 6.23 4.23 -9.15
CA ILE A 399 5.41 3.84 -8.00
C ILE A 399 5.65 4.87 -6.91
N ASP A 400 4.57 5.49 -6.43
CA ASP A 400 4.61 6.63 -5.54
C ASP A 400 3.68 6.39 -4.36
N GLY A 401 4.28 6.07 -3.23
CA GLY A 401 3.64 5.89 -1.94
C GLY A 401 3.74 7.15 -1.09
N PHE A 402 2.73 7.36 -0.27
CA PHE A 402 2.78 8.33 0.81
C PHE A 402 1.82 7.91 1.91
N GLY A 403 2.22 8.17 3.14
CA GLY A 403 1.49 7.69 4.30
C GLY A 403 1.47 8.68 5.45
N ALA A 404 0.54 8.47 6.36
CA ALA A 404 0.47 9.17 7.61
C ALA A 404 1.79 8.96 8.39
N GLY A 405 2.20 9.98 9.16
CA GLY A 405 3.56 10.09 9.67
C GLY A 405 4.48 10.81 8.69
N THR A 406 3.87 11.19 7.55
CA THR A 406 4.52 11.95 6.46
C THR A 406 5.68 11.21 5.82
N TYR A 407 5.49 9.90 5.61
CA TYR A 407 6.39 9.04 4.86
C TYR A 407 6.10 9.09 3.38
N TYR A 408 7.16 9.12 2.58
CA TYR A 408 7.10 9.13 1.12
C TYR A 408 8.17 8.20 0.57
N ASP A 409 7.75 7.21 -0.18
CA ASP A 409 8.64 6.38 -0.98
C ASP A 409 8.20 6.47 -2.45
N THR A 410 9.09 6.96 -3.30
CA THR A 410 8.83 7.05 -4.73
C THR A 410 9.98 6.37 -5.47
N LEU A 411 9.64 5.48 -6.40
CA LEU A 411 10.64 4.76 -7.18
C LEU A 411 10.24 4.62 -8.64
N ALA A 412 11.23 4.75 -9.52
CA ALA A 412 11.17 4.45 -10.93
C ALA A 412 11.81 3.08 -11.16
N VAL A 413 11.10 2.19 -11.84
CA VAL A 413 11.57 0.84 -12.13
C VAL A 413 11.33 0.50 -13.59
N GLU A 414 12.15 -0.41 -14.12
CA GLU A 414 11.96 -1.05 -15.42
C GLU A 414 11.44 -2.47 -15.19
N LEU A 415 10.41 -2.84 -15.94
CA LEU A 415 9.89 -4.20 -15.94
C LEU A 415 10.75 -5.14 -16.77
N GLY A 416 10.78 -6.41 -16.36
CA GLY A 416 11.64 -7.42 -16.96
C GLY A 416 11.50 -7.57 -18.46
N GLY A 417 12.62 -7.91 -19.09
CA GLY A 417 12.80 -8.22 -20.50
C GLY A 417 13.61 -9.48 -20.68
#